data_4c57f3b4c26168a27b3848266eb28765
#
_entry.id   4c57f3b4c26168a27b3848266eb28765
#
_cell.length_a   1.000
_cell.length_b   1.000
_cell.length_c   1.000
_cell.angle_alpha   90.00
_cell.angle_beta   90.00
_cell.angle_gamma   90.00
#
_symmetry.space_group_name_H-M   'P 1'
#
loop_
_entity.id
_entity.type
_entity.pdbx_description
1 polymer ?
#
loop_
_entity_poly.entity_id
_entity_poly.type
_entity_poly.pdbx_seq_one_letter_code
_entity_poly.pdbx_strand_id
1 'polypeptide(L)'
;AGIARVVAAMQDPNPEVAGRGLKRLADAGVDVRSGVLEQEARALNPGFLKRMEHGLPFVRVKMAMSLDGRTAMANGESQWITGPAARSAVQRLRAEASVVLTGADTVLADG
;
A
#
# COMPACT_ATOMS: atom_id res chain seq x y z
N ALA A 1 22.41 -15.65 -21.09
CA ALA A 1 21.11 -15.48 -21.77
C ALA A 1 21.19 -14.17 -22.55
N GLY A 2 21.00 -14.23 -23.91
CA GLY A 2 21.18 -13.09 -24.80
C GLY A 2 19.99 -12.11 -24.74
N ILE A 3 19.79 -11.43 -23.62
CA ILE A 3 18.78 -10.38 -23.50
C ILE A 3 19.33 -9.10 -24.16
N ALA A 4 18.63 -8.64 -25.19
CA ALA A 4 19.02 -7.44 -25.94
C ALA A 4 18.42 -6.15 -25.35
N ARG A 5 17.26 -6.23 -24.69
CA ARG A 5 16.54 -5.07 -24.14
C ARG A 5 15.86 -5.40 -22.83
N VAL A 6 15.88 -4.43 -21.89
CA VAL A 6 15.14 -4.42 -20.63
C VAL A 6 14.33 -3.13 -20.54
N VAL A 7 13.04 -3.27 -20.20
CA VAL A 7 12.15 -2.15 -19.90
C VAL A 7 11.70 -2.28 -18.44
N ALA A 8 12.00 -1.30 -17.62
CA ALA A 8 11.58 -1.22 -16.23
C ALA A 8 10.53 -0.12 -16.07
N ALA A 9 9.48 -0.39 -15.31
CA ALA A 9 8.44 0.60 -15.07
C ALA A 9 8.97 1.79 -14.24
N MET A 10 9.81 1.51 -13.24
CA MET A 10 10.44 2.54 -12.42
C MET A 10 11.82 2.09 -11.94
N GLN A 11 12.63 3.03 -11.53
CA GLN A 11 13.83 2.76 -10.77
C GLN A 11 13.47 2.43 -9.32
N ASP A 12 14.19 1.50 -8.70
CA ASP A 12 14.02 1.17 -7.28
C ASP A 12 14.40 2.40 -6.43
N PRO A 13 13.50 2.91 -5.59
CA PRO A 13 13.75 4.06 -4.72
C PRO A 13 14.64 3.74 -3.52
N ASN A 14 14.91 2.45 -3.23
CA ASN A 14 15.82 2.08 -2.16
C ASN A 14 17.23 2.59 -2.45
N PRO A 15 17.83 3.45 -1.59
CA PRO A 15 19.18 4.00 -1.80
C PRO A 15 20.27 2.93 -1.98
N GLU A 16 20.06 1.75 -1.38
CA GLU A 16 20.98 0.62 -1.52
C GLU A 16 20.91 -0.05 -2.89
N VAL A 17 19.85 0.16 -3.66
CA VAL A 17 19.66 -0.38 -5.01
C VAL A 17 19.79 0.71 -6.07
N ALA A 18 19.00 1.75 -5.98
CA ALA A 18 19.06 3.05 -6.66
C ALA A 18 19.58 3.01 -8.11
N GLY A 19 19.01 2.14 -8.94
CA GLY A 19 19.39 2.05 -10.36
C GLY A 19 20.68 1.30 -10.66
N ARG A 20 21.44 0.82 -9.66
CA ARG A 20 22.69 0.06 -9.90
C ARG A 20 22.49 -1.17 -10.79
N GLY A 21 21.36 -1.86 -10.65
CA GLY A 21 20.99 -2.98 -11.52
C GLY A 21 20.81 -2.56 -12.98
N LEU A 22 20.09 -1.47 -13.22
CA LEU A 22 19.88 -0.92 -14.56
C LEU A 22 21.20 -0.46 -15.19
N LYS A 23 22.05 0.19 -14.39
CA LYS A 23 23.39 0.59 -14.84
C LYS A 23 24.23 -0.61 -15.23
N ARG A 24 24.27 -1.68 -14.43
CA ARG A 24 25.01 -2.91 -14.77
C ARG A 24 24.56 -3.55 -16.08
N LEU A 25 23.25 -3.52 -16.35
CA LEU A 25 22.69 -4.01 -17.61
C LEU A 25 23.14 -3.14 -18.79
N ALA A 26 23.07 -1.82 -18.64
CA ALA A 26 23.53 -0.88 -19.67
C ALA A 26 25.03 -1.02 -19.94
N ASP A 27 25.86 -1.12 -18.90
CA ASP A 27 27.30 -1.35 -19.01
C ASP A 27 27.65 -2.67 -19.72
N ALA A 28 26.73 -3.67 -19.65
CA ALA A 28 26.86 -4.94 -20.36
C ALA A 28 26.30 -4.91 -21.80
N GLY A 29 25.95 -3.73 -22.32
CA GLY A 29 25.48 -3.55 -23.70
C GLY A 29 23.99 -3.86 -23.91
N VAL A 30 23.18 -3.99 -22.84
CA VAL A 30 21.73 -4.18 -22.93
C VAL A 30 21.07 -2.81 -23.12
N ASP A 31 20.12 -2.72 -24.09
CA ASP A 31 19.27 -1.52 -24.23
C ASP A 31 18.31 -1.43 -23.02
N VAL A 32 18.53 -0.43 -22.17
CA VAL A 32 17.75 -0.24 -20.92
C VAL A 32 16.87 0.99 -21.02
N ARG A 33 15.56 0.82 -20.78
CA ARG A 33 14.58 1.91 -20.62
C ARG A 33 13.91 1.82 -19.28
N SER A 34 13.74 2.97 -18.61
CA SER A 34 13.01 3.10 -17.33
C SER A 34 11.97 4.21 -17.43
N GLY A 35 10.95 4.17 -16.56
CA GLY A 35 9.87 5.17 -16.50
C GLY A 35 8.64 4.83 -17.33
N VAL A 36 8.54 3.61 -17.87
CA VAL A 36 7.36 3.18 -18.66
C VAL A 36 6.27 2.73 -17.70
N LEU A 37 5.15 3.43 -17.66
CA LEU A 37 4.03 3.22 -16.71
C LEU A 37 4.49 3.39 -15.25
N GLU A 38 5.31 4.40 -14.98
CA GLU A 38 5.87 4.64 -13.64
C GLU A 38 4.78 4.90 -12.61
N GLN A 39 3.74 5.67 -12.94
CA GLN A 39 2.65 5.98 -12.01
C GLN A 39 1.89 4.72 -11.58
N GLU A 40 1.59 3.85 -12.52
CA GLU A 40 0.93 2.58 -12.26
C GLU A 40 1.81 1.65 -11.42
N ALA A 41 3.10 1.59 -11.70
CA ALA A 41 4.05 0.81 -10.91
C ALA A 41 4.15 1.35 -9.47
N ARG A 42 4.17 2.66 -9.28
CA ARG A 42 4.15 3.30 -7.96
C ARG A 42 2.90 2.98 -7.17
N ALA A 43 1.74 2.90 -7.84
CA ALA A 43 0.46 2.58 -7.20
C ALA A 43 0.41 1.14 -6.65
N LEU A 44 1.23 0.22 -7.16
CA LEU A 44 1.28 -1.16 -6.68
C LEU A 44 1.95 -1.31 -5.30
N ASN A 45 2.88 -0.42 -4.94
CA ASN A 45 3.70 -0.55 -3.74
C ASN A 45 3.78 0.76 -2.93
N PRO A 46 2.66 1.41 -2.58
CA PRO A 46 2.68 2.72 -1.93
C PRO A 46 3.37 2.71 -0.57
N GLY A 47 3.28 1.59 0.16
CA GLY A 47 3.92 1.43 1.47
C GLY A 47 5.45 1.39 1.37
N PHE A 48 5.97 0.61 0.43
CA PHE A 48 7.41 0.53 0.16
C PHE A 48 7.98 1.89 -0.29
N LEU A 49 7.31 2.52 -1.24
CA LEU A 49 7.73 3.83 -1.75
C LEU A 49 7.75 4.90 -0.66
N LYS A 50 6.68 4.98 0.14
CA LYS A 50 6.60 5.94 1.25
C LYS A 50 7.74 5.74 2.25
N ARG A 51 8.08 4.48 2.54
CA ARG A 51 9.17 4.14 3.44
C ARG A 51 10.53 4.53 2.84
N MET A 52 10.79 4.19 1.58
CA MET A 52 12.11 4.41 0.95
C MET A 52 12.36 5.89 0.66
N GLU A 53 11.35 6.61 0.18
CA GLU A 53 11.48 8.01 -0.24
C GLU A 53 11.40 9.01 0.91
N HIS A 54 10.65 8.67 1.98
CA HIS A 54 10.36 9.63 3.06
C HIS A 54 10.72 9.11 4.46
N GLY A 55 11.09 7.83 4.60
CA GLY A 55 11.35 7.24 5.92
C GLY A 55 10.09 7.06 6.80
N LEU A 56 8.90 7.25 6.23
CA LEU A 56 7.63 7.25 6.96
C LEU A 56 6.77 6.04 6.59
N PRO A 57 5.92 5.54 7.50
CA PRO A 57 4.95 4.51 7.19
C PRO A 57 3.86 5.05 6.25
N PHE A 58 3.32 4.17 5.43
CA PHE A 58 2.08 4.44 4.71
C PHE A 58 0.90 4.17 5.64
N VAL A 59 0.16 5.22 5.98
CA VAL A 59 -0.99 5.13 6.89
C VAL A 59 -2.28 5.07 6.08
N ARG A 60 -3.10 4.05 6.34
CA ARG A 60 -4.44 3.90 5.79
C ARG A 60 -5.45 3.99 6.92
N VAL A 61 -6.29 5.00 6.92
CA VAL A 61 -7.39 5.15 7.88
C VAL A 61 -8.65 4.50 7.30
N LYS A 62 -9.29 3.61 8.08
CA LYS A 62 -10.57 2.98 7.73
C LYS A 62 -11.60 3.34 8.79
N MET A 63 -12.69 3.92 8.37
CA MET A 63 -13.84 4.20 9.24
C MET A 63 -15.10 3.58 8.65
N ALA A 64 -16.00 3.06 9.53
CA ALA A 64 -17.36 2.72 9.18
C ALA A 64 -18.27 3.78 9.79
N MET A 65 -19.05 4.46 8.96
CA MET A 65 -19.96 5.51 9.40
C MET A 65 -21.19 5.57 8.51
N SER A 66 -22.30 6.10 9.06
CA SER A 66 -23.47 6.49 8.30
C SER A 66 -23.22 7.73 7.45
N LEU A 67 -24.15 8.11 6.59
CA LEU A 67 -24.02 9.29 5.71
C LEU A 67 -23.87 10.61 6.46
N ASP A 68 -24.40 10.69 7.68
CA ASP A 68 -24.25 11.83 8.59
C ASP A 68 -23.01 11.74 9.49
N GLY A 69 -22.11 10.77 9.22
CA GLY A 69 -20.81 10.64 9.91
C GLY A 69 -20.86 9.96 11.28
N ARG A 70 -21.96 9.27 11.64
CA ARG A 70 -22.10 8.57 12.91
C ARG A 70 -21.46 7.19 12.84
N THR A 71 -20.71 6.82 13.87
CA THR A 71 -20.07 5.51 14.02
C THR A 71 -20.85 4.53 14.88
N ALA A 72 -21.87 5.01 15.58
CA ALA A 72 -22.81 4.22 16.37
C ALA A 72 -24.15 4.95 16.49
N MET A 73 -25.20 4.22 16.85
CA MET A 73 -26.49 4.80 17.24
C MET A 73 -26.42 5.44 18.63
N ALA A 74 -27.45 6.22 19.00
CA ALA A 74 -27.52 6.88 20.31
C ALA A 74 -27.49 5.90 21.51
N ASN A 75 -27.95 4.67 21.29
CA ASN A 75 -27.92 3.59 22.29
C ASN A 75 -26.56 2.84 22.34
N GLY A 76 -25.54 3.26 21.52
CA GLY A 76 -24.24 2.63 21.45
C GLY A 76 -24.12 1.47 20.43
N GLU A 77 -25.23 1.05 19.82
CA GLU A 77 -25.22 -0.02 18.83
C GLU A 77 -24.49 0.42 17.55
N SER A 78 -23.48 -0.34 17.11
CA SER A 78 -22.64 -0.05 15.94
C SER A 78 -22.62 -1.16 14.87
N GLN A 79 -23.26 -2.26 15.13
CA GLN A 79 -23.28 -3.43 14.23
C GLN A 79 -24.65 -3.59 13.56
N TRP A 80 -24.77 -3.62 12.21
CA TRP A 80 -23.67 -3.43 11.23
C TRP A 80 -23.99 -2.21 10.38
N ILE A 81 -23.09 -1.22 10.37
CA ILE A 81 -23.23 0.00 9.57
C ILE A 81 -22.98 -0.32 8.08
N THR A 82 -22.09 -1.28 7.81
CA THR A 82 -21.68 -1.64 6.44
C THR A 82 -22.05 -3.09 6.11
N GLY A 83 -22.35 -3.34 4.83
CA GLY A 83 -22.72 -4.67 4.35
C GLY A 83 -21.56 -5.68 4.33
N PRO A 84 -21.87 -6.98 4.10
CA PRO A 84 -20.88 -8.06 4.13
C PRO A 84 -19.70 -7.87 3.17
N ALA A 85 -19.97 -7.36 1.96
CA ALA A 85 -18.93 -7.11 0.95
C ALA A 85 -17.91 -6.06 1.43
N ALA A 86 -18.38 -4.98 2.07
CA ALA A 86 -17.50 -3.96 2.64
C ALA A 86 -16.67 -4.52 3.80
N ARG A 87 -17.26 -5.33 4.68
CA ARG A 87 -16.54 -6.01 5.76
C ARG A 87 -15.47 -6.95 5.23
N SER A 88 -15.78 -7.73 4.19
CA SER A 88 -14.79 -8.58 3.52
C SER A 88 -13.63 -7.77 2.93
N ALA A 89 -13.90 -6.61 2.32
CA ALA A 89 -12.86 -5.72 1.84
C ALA A 89 -11.95 -5.21 2.97
N VAL A 90 -12.52 -4.91 4.14
CA VAL A 90 -11.72 -4.51 5.33
C VAL A 90 -10.78 -5.62 5.79
N GLN A 91 -11.20 -6.89 5.75
CA GLN A 91 -10.31 -8.00 6.11
C GLN A 91 -9.10 -8.09 5.15
N ARG A 92 -9.32 -7.84 3.85
CA ARG A 92 -8.20 -7.76 2.88
C ARG A 92 -7.25 -6.61 3.22
N LEU A 93 -7.77 -5.42 3.54
CA LEU A 93 -6.94 -4.29 3.96
C LEU A 93 -6.12 -4.58 5.23
N ARG A 94 -6.70 -5.33 6.18
CA ARG A 94 -5.96 -5.78 7.37
C ARG A 94 -4.86 -6.77 7.02
N ALA A 95 -5.12 -7.71 6.12
CA ALA A 95 -4.12 -8.69 5.68
C ALA A 95 -2.92 -8.05 4.94
N GLU A 96 -3.13 -6.91 4.27
CA GLU A 96 -2.08 -6.14 3.61
C GLU A 96 -1.24 -5.28 4.57
N ALA A 97 -1.75 -5.04 5.79
CA ALA A 97 -1.09 -4.15 6.75
C ALA A 97 -0.08 -4.91 7.62
N SER A 98 1.10 -4.34 7.82
CA SER A 98 2.09 -4.87 8.76
C SER A 98 1.68 -4.65 10.22
N VAL A 99 0.91 -3.59 10.48
CA VAL A 99 0.40 -3.23 11.81
C VAL A 99 -1.03 -2.73 11.68
N VAL A 100 -1.91 -3.18 12.56
CA VAL A 100 -3.28 -2.67 12.71
C VAL A 100 -3.35 -1.91 14.03
N LEU A 101 -3.70 -0.63 13.96
CA LEU A 101 -3.92 0.22 15.12
C LEU A 101 -5.43 0.40 15.33
N THR A 102 -5.90 0.17 16.55
CA THR A 102 -7.29 0.37 16.93
C THR A 102 -7.40 1.00 18.33
N GLY A 103 -8.58 1.49 18.69
CA GLY A 103 -8.84 2.03 20.02
C GLY A 103 -8.95 0.93 21.09
N ALA A 104 -8.52 1.23 22.30
CA ALA A 104 -8.63 0.29 23.43
C ALA A 104 -10.09 -0.10 23.71
N ASP A 105 -11.02 0.85 23.64
CA ASP A 105 -12.44 0.60 23.86
C ASP A 105 -13.05 -0.35 22.82
N THR A 106 -12.57 -0.29 21.56
CA THR A 106 -12.97 -1.26 20.52
C THR A 106 -12.53 -2.67 20.89
N VAL A 107 -11.31 -2.83 21.39
CA VAL A 107 -10.79 -4.15 21.81
C VAL A 107 -11.60 -4.69 22.98
N LEU A 108 -11.93 -3.84 23.95
CA LEU A 108 -12.71 -4.22 25.12
C LEU A 108 -14.16 -4.59 24.76
N ALA A 109 -14.73 -3.94 23.75
CA ALA A 109 -16.11 -4.20 23.31
C ALA A 109 -16.23 -5.46 22.43
N ASP A 110 -15.21 -5.76 21.65
CA ASP A 110 -15.25 -6.89 20.70
C ASP A 110 -14.80 -8.23 21.33
N GLY A 111 -14.17 -8.21 22.52
CA GLY A 111 -13.71 -9.38 23.28
C GLY A 111 -12.37 -9.90 22.82
#